data_85a060413c4bff02712e322b5699a3b3
#
_entry.id   85a060413c4bff02712e322b5699a3b3
#
_cell.length_a   1.000
_cell.length_b   1.000
_cell.length_c   1.000
_cell.angle_alpha   90.00
_cell.angle_beta   90.00
_cell.angle_gamma   90.00
#
_symmetry.space_group_name_H-M   'P 1'
#
loop_
_entity.id
_entity.type
_entity.pdbx_description
1 polymer ?
#
loop_
_entity_poly.entity_id
_entity_poly.type
_entity_poly.pdbx_seq_one_letter_code
_entity_poly.pdbx_strand_id
1 'polypeptide(L)'
;MPLTLAVAIGALAIGTLLMSPRRATVEGFFHGRSETGAQPKLVTLILSQVTTWIFARSLMNAAILGYYYGVAGTLAYAAYYLSFFTGAAIVDHLRFRHRFESVQAFLSRRFGRTGSSCYNFVVAVRLLSEVFANLIVIGLIFGDAGGSYYIIAVLAMATFGLGYSLTGGLRASLRTDVLQMAALLIVLAVMTVQTVTGPFFDATAILGSSPDLASPGWILLLVAALQIWSYPLHDPVMMDRGFLADRHTTRLSFIHAGWISILCILAFGMLGIVAGLNKEDGDPDPTIWRTTDDTV
;
A
#
# COMPACT_ATOMS: atom_id res chain seq x y z
N MET A 1 9.72 -23.51 1.31
CA MET A 1 10.15 -22.11 1.14
C MET A 1 11.64 -22.07 0.87
N PRO A 2 12.14 -21.38 -0.16
CA PRO A 2 13.58 -21.28 -0.39
C PRO A 2 14.26 -20.58 0.79
N LEU A 3 15.43 -21.09 1.21
CA LEU A 3 16.20 -20.57 2.35
C LEU A 3 16.50 -19.07 2.19
N THR A 4 16.75 -18.62 0.96
CA THR A 4 16.99 -17.21 0.63
C THR A 4 15.83 -16.28 1.01
N LEU A 5 14.58 -16.71 0.77
CA LEU A 5 13.39 -15.96 1.14
C LEU A 5 13.23 -15.87 2.66
N ALA A 6 13.47 -16.98 3.37
CA ALA A 6 13.42 -16.99 4.83
C ALA A 6 14.47 -16.06 5.46
N VAL A 7 15.69 -16.07 4.92
CA VAL A 7 16.78 -15.19 5.36
C VAL A 7 16.45 -13.72 5.09
N ALA A 8 15.91 -13.39 3.90
CA ALA A 8 15.53 -12.03 3.56
C ALA A 8 14.42 -11.49 4.47
N ILE A 9 13.39 -12.29 4.73
CA ILE A 9 12.29 -11.91 5.65
C ILE A 9 12.81 -11.77 7.07
N GLY A 10 13.65 -12.70 7.54
CA GLY A 10 14.27 -12.62 8.86
C GLY A 10 15.13 -11.37 9.02
N ALA A 11 15.95 -11.03 8.02
CA ALA A 11 16.77 -9.82 8.04
C ALA A 11 15.89 -8.54 8.08
N LEU A 12 14.82 -8.51 7.30
CA LEU A 12 13.88 -7.38 7.29
C LEU A 12 13.16 -7.24 8.64
N ALA A 13 12.73 -8.37 9.24
CA ALA A 13 12.08 -8.38 10.54
C ALA A 13 13.04 -7.89 11.66
N ILE A 14 14.29 -8.39 11.66
CA ILE A 14 15.32 -7.92 12.59
C ILE A 14 15.59 -6.42 12.39
N GLY A 15 15.78 -5.96 11.16
CA GLY A 15 15.96 -4.55 10.85
C GLY A 15 14.80 -3.68 11.35
N THR A 16 13.57 -4.14 11.17
CA THR A 16 12.35 -3.48 11.68
C THR A 16 12.38 -3.37 13.21
N LEU A 17 12.71 -4.43 13.91
CA LEU A 17 12.82 -4.42 15.38
C LEU A 17 13.94 -3.50 15.88
N LEU A 18 15.09 -3.49 15.22
CA LEU A 18 16.22 -2.63 15.58
C LEU A 18 15.90 -1.14 15.36
N MET A 19 15.11 -0.81 14.35
CA MET A 19 14.69 0.56 14.08
C MET A 19 13.50 1.02 14.92
N SER A 20 12.72 0.08 15.45
CA SER A 20 11.59 0.40 16.31
C SER A 20 12.06 0.90 17.68
N PRO A 21 11.60 2.05 18.17
CA PRO A 21 11.92 2.50 19.52
C PRO A 21 11.29 1.56 20.53
N ARG A 22 12.07 1.12 21.50
CA ARG A 22 11.59 0.23 22.58
C ARG A 22 10.55 0.88 23.50
N ARG A 23 10.59 2.19 23.60
CA ARG A 23 9.62 3.02 24.33
C ARG A 23 9.43 4.32 23.56
N ALA A 24 8.20 4.67 23.23
CA ALA A 24 7.87 5.96 22.64
C ALA A 24 7.37 6.90 23.73
N THR A 25 7.70 8.19 23.60
CA THR A 25 7.01 9.24 24.35
C THR A 25 5.56 9.36 23.88
N VAL A 26 4.68 9.98 24.66
CA VAL A 26 3.28 10.24 24.22
C VAL A 26 3.26 10.97 22.88
N GLU A 27 4.08 12.00 22.72
CA GLU A 27 4.23 12.73 21.47
C GLU A 27 4.80 11.88 20.32
N GLY A 28 5.71 10.98 20.63
CA GLY A 28 6.24 10.03 19.65
C GLY A 28 5.20 8.99 19.25
N PHE A 29 4.42 8.50 20.20
CA PHE A 29 3.43 7.45 19.97
C PHE A 29 2.26 7.95 19.10
N PHE A 30 1.69 9.11 19.42
CA PHE A 30 0.51 9.63 18.72
C PHE A 30 0.83 10.58 17.56
N HIS A 31 1.95 11.34 17.64
CA HIS A 31 2.29 12.35 16.64
C HIS A 31 3.60 12.09 15.88
N GLY A 32 4.24 10.94 16.11
CA GLY A 32 5.46 10.55 15.40
C GLY A 32 6.68 11.44 15.68
N ARG A 33 6.63 12.31 16.70
CA ARG A 33 7.72 13.24 17.04
C ARG A 33 8.94 12.50 17.61
N SER A 34 10.11 13.10 17.42
CA SER A 34 11.35 12.61 18.03
C SER A 34 11.33 12.82 19.55
N GLU A 35 12.32 12.27 20.28
CA GLU A 35 12.49 12.50 21.72
C GLU A 35 12.78 13.98 22.05
N THR A 36 13.34 14.70 21.08
CA THR A 36 13.59 16.15 21.17
C THR A 36 12.37 17.00 20.74
N GLY A 37 11.21 16.38 20.45
CA GLY A 37 10.01 17.06 19.98
C GLY A 37 10.01 17.43 18.51
N ALA A 38 11.06 17.10 17.74
CA ALA A 38 11.14 17.45 16.33
C ALA A 38 10.12 16.67 15.48
N GLN A 39 9.56 17.35 14.48
CA GLN A 39 8.63 16.79 13.51
C GLN A 39 9.34 15.78 12.58
N PRO A 40 8.60 14.83 11.97
CA PRO A 40 9.15 13.91 10.97
C PRO A 40 9.73 14.67 9.78
N LYS A 41 10.87 14.18 9.26
CA LYS A 41 11.51 14.76 8.06
C LYS A 41 10.70 14.45 6.80
N LEU A 42 10.85 15.28 5.76
CA LEU A 42 10.17 15.11 4.47
C LEU A 42 10.33 13.70 3.88
N VAL A 43 11.56 13.19 3.79
CA VAL A 43 11.83 11.84 3.25
C VAL A 43 11.12 10.75 4.07
N THR A 44 11.11 10.86 5.39
CA THR A 44 10.41 9.92 6.26
C THR A 44 8.90 9.94 5.97
N LEU A 45 8.31 11.12 5.81
CA LEU A 45 6.89 11.24 5.48
C LEU A 45 6.57 10.71 4.08
N ILE A 46 7.40 11.00 3.08
CA ILE A 46 7.22 10.48 1.73
C ILE A 46 7.20 8.95 1.77
N LEU A 47 8.25 8.33 2.28
CA LEU A 47 8.38 6.87 2.27
C LEU A 47 7.30 6.19 3.13
N SER A 48 6.96 6.79 4.27
CA SER A 48 5.86 6.28 5.09
C SER A 48 4.50 6.39 4.40
N GLN A 49 4.21 7.48 3.70
CA GLN A 49 2.97 7.59 2.93
C GLN A 49 2.91 6.58 1.79
N VAL A 50 4.02 6.37 1.06
CA VAL A 50 4.08 5.32 0.03
C VAL A 50 3.82 3.95 0.63
N THR A 51 4.47 3.62 1.75
CA THR A 51 4.31 2.32 2.45
C THR A 51 2.88 2.08 2.91
N THR A 52 2.10 3.13 3.24
CA THR A 52 0.71 2.95 3.66
C THR A 52 -0.23 2.48 2.55
N TRP A 53 0.17 2.64 1.31
CA TRP A 53 -0.65 2.28 0.14
C TRP A 53 -0.01 1.19 -0.71
N ILE A 54 1.33 1.06 -0.67
CA ILE A 54 2.06 0.00 -1.35
C ILE A 54 2.36 -1.12 -0.36
N PHE A 55 1.52 -2.11 -0.33
CA PHE A 55 1.64 -3.31 0.50
C PHE A 55 1.34 -4.57 -0.32
N ALA A 56 1.49 -5.75 0.26
CA ALA A 56 1.43 -7.03 -0.44
C ALA A 56 0.22 -7.16 -1.38
N ARG A 57 -0.99 -6.83 -0.89
CA ARG A 57 -2.22 -6.84 -1.69
C ARG A 57 -2.17 -5.86 -2.86
N SER A 58 -1.61 -4.66 -2.66
CA SER A 58 -1.55 -3.64 -3.72
C SER A 58 -0.67 -4.09 -4.86
N LEU A 59 0.48 -4.69 -4.56
CA LEU A 59 1.40 -5.21 -5.55
C LEU A 59 0.79 -6.38 -6.32
N MET A 60 0.17 -7.31 -5.59
CA MET A 60 -0.54 -8.43 -6.21
C MET A 60 -1.66 -7.96 -7.13
N ASN A 61 -2.50 -7.01 -6.68
CA ASN A 61 -3.56 -6.46 -7.51
C ASN A 61 -3.04 -5.74 -8.76
N ALA A 62 -1.93 -5.01 -8.66
CA ALA A 62 -1.30 -4.38 -9.81
C ALA A 62 -0.89 -5.42 -10.87
N ALA A 63 -0.24 -6.50 -10.43
CA ALA A 63 0.16 -7.58 -11.32
C ALA A 63 -1.05 -8.32 -11.92
N ILE A 64 -2.07 -8.64 -11.11
CA ILE A 64 -3.29 -9.31 -11.57
C ILE A 64 -4.03 -8.46 -12.61
N LEU A 65 -4.22 -7.16 -12.34
CA LEU A 65 -4.91 -6.28 -13.28
C LEU A 65 -4.12 -6.08 -14.57
N GLY A 66 -2.78 -6.03 -14.49
CA GLY A 66 -1.91 -6.03 -15.67
C GLY A 66 -2.03 -7.32 -16.47
N TYR A 67 -2.04 -8.47 -15.81
CA TYR A 67 -2.14 -9.78 -16.43
C TYR A 67 -3.45 -9.97 -17.22
N TYR A 68 -4.61 -9.63 -16.60
CA TYR A 68 -5.92 -9.88 -17.22
C TYR A 68 -6.40 -8.75 -18.13
N TYR A 69 -6.05 -7.50 -17.82
CA TYR A 69 -6.60 -6.33 -18.49
C TYR A 69 -5.53 -5.45 -19.15
N GLY A 70 -4.29 -5.93 -19.20
CA GLY A 70 -3.20 -5.25 -19.89
C GLY A 70 -2.92 -3.85 -19.35
N VAL A 71 -2.58 -2.95 -20.27
CA VAL A 71 -2.26 -1.55 -19.94
C VAL A 71 -3.45 -0.83 -19.30
N ALA A 72 -4.67 -1.12 -19.70
CA ALA A 72 -5.87 -0.48 -19.16
C ALA A 72 -6.06 -0.82 -17.66
N GLY A 73 -5.89 -2.10 -17.27
CA GLY A 73 -5.96 -2.53 -15.88
C GLY A 73 -4.86 -1.91 -15.02
N THR A 74 -3.64 -1.83 -15.56
CA THR A 74 -2.50 -1.20 -14.88
C THR A 74 -2.75 0.29 -14.66
N LEU A 75 -3.22 1.01 -15.68
CA LEU A 75 -3.55 2.43 -15.57
C LEU A 75 -4.72 2.68 -14.62
N ALA A 76 -5.74 1.82 -14.65
CA ALA A 76 -6.86 1.88 -13.72
C ALA A 76 -6.39 1.82 -12.27
N TYR A 77 -5.51 0.88 -11.96
CA TYR A 77 -5.00 0.77 -10.60
C TYR A 77 -4.04 1.91 -10.22
N ALA A 78 -3.20 2.36 -11.14
CA ALA A 78 -2.33 3.52 -10.92
C ALA A 78 -3.13 4.81 -10.68
N ALA A 79 -4.29 4.96 -11.33
CA ALA A 79 -5.14 6.13 -11.16
C ALA A 79 -5.65 6.32 -9.72
N TYR A 80 -5.86 5.26 -8.94
CA TYR A 80 -6.22 5.37 -7.52
C TYR A 80 -5.19 6.18 -6.72
N TYR A 81 -3.92 6.12 -7.08
CA TYR A 81 -2.83 6.81 -6.40
C TYR A 81 -2.81 8.32 -6.67
N LEU A 82 -3.58 8.81 -7.65
CA LEU A 82 -3.88 10.23 -7.80
C LEU A 82 -4.61 10.80 -6.56
N SER A 83 -5.19 9.95 -5.72
CA SER A 83 -5.77 10.30 -4.44
C SER A 83 -4.78 10.97 -3.46
N PHE A 84 -3.48 10.80 -3.65
CA PHE A 84 -2.48 11.58 -2.90
C PHE A 84 -2.58 13.08 -3.20
N PHE A 85 -2.81 13.45 -4.45
CA PHE A 85 -2.93 14.87 -4.83
C PHE A 85 -4.22 15.49 -4.30
N THR A 86 -5.33 14.77 -4.37
CA THR A 86 -6.61 15.22 -3.78
C THR A 86 -6.55 15.22 -2.26
N GLY A 87 -5.88 14.23 -1.64
CA GLY A 87 -5.58 14.20 -0.22
C GLY A 87 -4.78 15.41 0.25
N ALA A 88 -3.75 15.81 -0.50
CA ALA A 88 -2.99 17.03 -0.24
C ALA A 88 -3.90 18.27 -0.24
N ALA A 89 -4.80 18.39 -1.21
CA ALA A 89 -5.74 19.51 -1.31
C ALA A 89 -6.73 19.52 -0.13
N ILE A 90 -7.25 18.35 0.25
CA ILE A 90 -8.18 18.20 1.39
C ILE A 90 -7.47 18.57 2.70
N VAL A 91 -6.26 18.06 2.94
CA VAL A 91 -5.46 18.37 4.13
C VAL A 91 -5.14 19.88 4.19
N ASP A 92 -4.73 20.48 3.06
CA ASP A 92 -4.48 21.93 3.00
C ASP A 92 -5.72 22.73 3.42
N HIS A 93 -6.89 22.33 2.91
CA HIS A 93 -8.15 22.97 3.23
C HIS A 93 -8.53 22.79 4.70
N LEU A 94 -8.53 21.57 5.21
CA LEU A 94 -8.96 21.30 6.58
C LEU A 94 -7.98 21.86 7.62
N ARG A 95 -6.71 21.57 7.49
CA ARG A 95 -5.72 21.90 8.51
C ARG A 95 -5.21 23.34 8.42
N PHE A 96 -4.78 23.78 7.23
CA PHE A 96 -4.07 25.04 7.09
C PHE A 96 -4.99 26.22 6.82
N ARG A 97 -6.16 26.02 6.20
CA ARG A 97 -7.15 27.09 5.98
C ARG A 97 -8.17 27.17 7.11
N HIS A 98 -8.70 26.02 7.54
CA HIS A 98 -9.76 25.96 8.56
C HIS A 98 -9.27 25.59 9.96
N ARG A 99 -7.97 25.28 10.13
CA ARG A 99 -7.31 24.99 11.40
C ARG A 99 -7.91 23.84 12.20
N PHE A 100 -8.42 22.82 11.52
CA PHE A 100 -8.82 21.59 12.17
C PHE A 100 -7.59 20.73 12.48
N GLU A 101 -7.60 20.07 13.63
CA GLU A 101 -6.52 19.19 14.09
C GLU A 101 -6.60 17.78 13.52
N SER A 102 -7.77 17.38 13.00
CA SER A 102 -8.01 16.08 12.37
C SER A 102 -9.28 16.12 11.50
N VAL A 103 -9.45 15.09 10.67
CA VAL A 103 -10.70 14.87 9.92
C VAL A 103 -11.87 14.64 10.89
N GLN A 104 -11.64 13.91 11.98
CA GLN A 104 -12.65 13.66 13.01
C GLN A 104 -13.11 14.95 13.69
N ALA A 105 -12.19 15.88 13.99
CA ALA A 105 -12.55 17.18 14.57
C ALA A 105 -13.46 17.99 13.63
N PHE A 106 -13.16 17.98 12.32
CA PHE A 106 -14.02 18.60 11.31
C PHE A 106 -15.42 17.96 11.29
N LEU A 107 -15.48 16.62 11.22
CA LEU A 107 -16.76 15.89 11.15
C LEU A 107 -17.60 16.08 12.41
N SER A 108 -16.97 16.03 13.59
CA SER A 108 -17.68 16.27 14.87
C SER A 108 -18.26 17.68 14.93
N ARG A 109 -17.55 18.68 14.42
CA ARG A 109 -18.05 20.06 14.38
C ARG A 109 -19.17 20.26 13.36
N ARG A 110 -19.12 19.55 12.21
CA ARG A 110 -20.07 19.71 11.10
C ARG A 110 -21.33 18.88 11.27
N PHE A 111 -21.19 17.64 11.76
CA PHE A 111 -22.26 16.63 11.80
C PHE A 111 -22.56 16.09 13.21
N GLY A 112 -21.91 16.65 14.25
CA GLY A 112 -22.12 16.24 15.64
C GLY A 112 -21.58 14.84 15.95
N ARG A 113 -21.96 14.34 17.13
CA ARG A 113 -21.50 13.02 17.62
C ARG A 113 -21.97 11.87 16.74
N THR A 114 -23.22 11.90 16.27
CA THR A 114 -23.79 10.83 15.44
C THR A 114 -23.03 10.68 14.14
N GLY A 115 -22.78 11.78 13.40
CA GLY A 115 -22.04 11.73 12.14
C GLY A 115 -20.60 11.27 12.35
N SER A 116 -19.94 11.74 13.42
CA SER A 116 -18.58 11.27 13.75
C SER A 116 -18.54 9.78 14.12
N SER A 117 -19.53 9.29 14.86
CA SER A 117 -19.61 7.86 15.22
C SER A 117 -19.86 6.97 14.00
N CYS A 118 -20.75 7.38 13.09
CA CYS A 118 -20.98 6.66 11.83
C CYS A 118 -19.70 6.60 10.98
N TYR A 119 -19.00 7.73 10.85
CA TYR A 119 -17.72 7.76 10.13
C TYR A 119 -16.67 6.83 10.75
N ASN A 120 -16.48 6.90 12.07
CA ASN A 120 -15.53 6.06 12.78
C ASN A 120 -15.86 4.57 12.65
N PHE A 121 -17.15 4.21 12.63
CA PHE A 121 -17.58 2.83 12.40
C PHE A 121 -17.19 2.35 10.99
N VAL A 122 -17.49 3.14 9.95
CA VAL A 122 -17.13 2.81 8.56
C VAL A 122 -15.61 2.68 8.41
N VAL A 123 -14.85 3.61 8.99
CA VAL A 123 -13.38 3.56 8.98
C VAL A 123 -12.85 2.33 9.71
N ALA A 124 -13.42 1.97 10.86
CA ALA A 124 -13.01 0.76 11.60
C ALA A 124 -13.24 -0.50 10.77
N VAL A 125 -14.40 -0.65 10.13
CA VAL A 125 -14.70 -1.78 9.24
C VAL A 125 -13.71 -1.83 8.07
N ARG A 126 -13.42 -0.68 7.46
CA ARG A 126 -12.43 -0.59 6.39
C ARG A 126 -11.03 -1.03 6.84
N LEU A 127 -10.54 -0.51 7.96
CA LEU A 127 -9.22 -0.87 8.50
C LEU A 127 -9.12 -2.37 8.82
N LEU A 128 -10.15 -2.95 9.43
CA LEU A 128 -10.21 -4.40 9.66
C LEU A 128 -10.14 -5.18 8.34
N SER A 129 -10.93 -4.79 7.35
CA SER A 129 -10.91 -5.40 6.01
C SER A 129 -9.54 -5.31 5.35
N GLU A 130 -8.84 -4.18 5.50
CA GLU A 130 -7.49 -3.96 4.97
C GLU A 130 -6.46 -4.88 5.64
N VAL A 131 -6.47 -4.97 6.97
CA VAL A 131 -5.59 -5.88 7.73
C VAL A 131 -5.84 -7.33 7.31
N PHE A 132 -7.11 -7.75 7.25
CA PHE A 132 -7.49 -9.09 6.80
C PHE A 132 -6.96 -9.42 5.41
N ALA A 133 -7.20 -8.53 4.44
CA ALA A 133 -6.78 -8.74 3.07
C ALA A 133 -5.25 -8.87 2.93
N ASN A 134 -4.48 -8.09 3.68
CA ASN A 134 -3.02 -8.19 3.66
C ASN A 134 -2.51 -9.47 4.34
N LEU A 135 -3.10 -9.87 5.45
CA LEU A 135 -2.73 -11.12 6.12
C LEU A 135 -3.02 -12.36 5.25
N ILE A 136 -4.15 -12.36 4.52
CA ILE A 136 -4.46 -13.41 3.55
C ILE A 136 -3.36 -13.52 2.49
N VAL A 137 -2.99 -12.39 1.87
CA VAL A 137 -1.94 -12.39 0.83
C VAL A 137 -0.61 -12.89 1.39
N ILE A 138 -0.22 -12.43 2.59
CA ILE A 138 0.99 -12.92 3.25
C ILE A 138 0.91 -14.43 3.48
N GLY A 139 -0.22 -14.92 4.01
CA GLY A 139 -0.41 -16.35 4.24
C GLY A 139 -0.22 -17.18 2.97
N LEU A 140 -0.79 -16.72 1.86
CA LEU A 140 -0.71 -17.39 0.56
C LEU A 140 0.71 -17.45 -0.05
N ILE A 141 1.60 -16.51 0.32
CA ILE A 141 3.02 -16.58 -0.06
C ILE A 141 3.71 -17.78 0.60
N PHE A 142 3.26 -18.18 1.78
CA PHE A 142 3.92 -19.26 2.56
C PHE A 142 3.27 -20.64 2.41
N GLY A 143 2.03 -20.71 1.94
CA GLY A 143 1.33 -21.97 1.78
C GLY A 143 -0.12 -21.81 1.34
N ASP A 144 -0.77 -22.93 1.07
CA ASP A 144 -2.16 -22.99 0.64
C ASP A 144 -3.11 -22.50 1.75
N ALA A 145 -4.21 -21.87 1.35
CA ALA A 145 -5.19 -21.31 2.27
C ALA A 145 -5.68 -22.37 3.28
N GLY A 146 -5.55 -22.04 4.57
CA GLY A 146 -5.92 -22.96 5.66
C GLY A 146 -4.84 -24.00 6.03
N GLY A 147 -3.75 -24.11 5.28
CA GLY A 147 -2.62 -24.98 5.62
C GLY A 147 -1.83 -24.49 6.83
N SER A 148 -1.05 -25.37 7.46
CA SER A 148 -0.29 -25.05 8.66
C SER A 148 0.71 -23.90 8.46
N TYR A 149 1.43 -23.87 7.34
CA TYR A 149 2.37 -22.79 7.01
C TYR A 149 1.68 -21.46 6.78
N TYR A 150 0.51 -21.47 6.13
CA TYR A 150 -0.34 -20.30 5.97
C TYR A 150 -0.74 -19.72 7.34
N ILE A 151 -1.28 -20.55 8.24
CA ILE A 151 -1.74 -20.13 9.56
C ILE A 151 -0.57 -19.58 10.39
N ILE A 152 0.57 -20.27 10.39
CA ILE A 152 1.77 -19.83 11.10
C ILE A 152 2.25 -18.47 10.59
N ALA A 153 2.30 -18.27 9.27
CA ALA A 153 2.71 -17.00 8.67
C ALA A 153 1.78 -15.86 9.05
N VAL A 154 0.46 -16.07 8.97
CA VAL A 154 -0.56 -15.08 9.35
C VAL A 154 -0.41 -14.70 10.82
N LEU A 155 -0.33 -15.69 11.73
CA LEU A 155 -0.20 -15.43 13.16
C LEU A 155 1.12 -14.76 13.52
N ALA A 156 2.23 -15.20 12.93
CA ALA A 156 3.55 -14.62 13.16
C ALA A 156 3.57 -13.14 12.70
N MET A 157 3.07 -12.84 11.50
CA MET A 157 3.06 -11.47 10.99
C MET A 157 2.10 -10.56 11.75
N ALA A 158 0.92 -11.06 12.12
CA ALA A 158 -0.02 -10.30 12.95
C ALA A 158 0.57 -9.99 14.33
N THR A 159 1.17 -10.97 14.99
CA THR A 159 1.81 -10.80 16.31
C THR A 159 3.01 -9.86 16.22
N PHE A 160 3.84 -10.00 15.19
CA PHE A 160 5.00 -9.14 14.97
C PHE A 160 4.56 -7.68 14.74
N GLY A 161 3.58 -7.44 13.86
CA GLY A 161 3.04 -6.11 13.58
C GLY A 161 2.42 -5.46 14.82
N LEU A 162 1.62 -6.23 15.57
CA LEU A 162 1.03 -5.77 16.82
C LEU A 162 2.11 -5.41 17.86
N GLY A 163 3.13 -6.26 18.01
CA GLY A 163 4.17 -6.09 19.00
C GLY A 163 4.95 -4.78 18.87
N TYR A 164 5.46 -4.47 17.67
CA TYR A 164 6.20 -3.22 17.49
C TYR A 164 5.29 -1.99 17.47
N SER A 165 4.04 -2.13 17.04
CA SER A 165 3.06 -1.03 17.03
C SER A 165 2.64 -0.63 18.44
N LEU A 166 2.42 -1.59 19.34
CA LEU A 166 2.08 -1.34 20.74
C LEU A 166 3.20 -0.64 21.52
N THR A 167 4.47 -0.92 21.18
CA THR A 167 5.61 -0.36 21.89
C THR A 167 6.05 0.99 21.38
N GLY A 168 5.93 1.22 20.07
CA GLY A 168 6.51 2.38 19.41
C GLY A 168 5.51 3.35 18.75
N GLY A 169 4.25 2.93 18.56
CA GLY A 169 3.20 3.74 17.96
C GLY A 169 3.58 4.30 16.58
N LEU A 170 3.11 5.50 16.28
CA LEU A 170 3.35 6.16 14.99
C LEU A 170 4.85 6.40 14.71
N ARG A 171 5.65 6.67 15.74
CA ARG A 171 7.09 6.85 15.57
C ARG A 171 7.80 5.58 15.10
N ALA A 172 7.40 4.41 15.61
CA ALA A 172 7.91 3.12 15.14
C ALA A 172 7.53 2.91 13.68
N SER A 173 6.24 3.08 13.35
CA SER A 173 5.73 2.96 11.97
C SER A 173 6.54 3.84 11.01
N LEU A 174 6.67 5.14 11.27
CA LEU A 174 7.42 6.06 10.41
C LEU A 174 8.88 5.65 10.15
N ARG A 175 9.55 5.02 11.14
CA ARG A 175 10.93 4.56 10.97
C ARG A 175 11.02 3.26 10.22
N THR A 176 10.16 2.30 10.53
CA THR A 176 10.15 1.00 9.88
C THR A 176 9.69 1.11 8.43
N ASP A 177 8.75 2.01 8.13
CA ASP A 177 8.28 2.32 6.78
C ASP A 177 9.44 2.74 5.85
N VAL A 178 10.40 3.52 6.36
CA VAL A 178 11.59 3.94 5.58
C VAL A 178 12.41 2.74 5.13
N LEU A 179 12.69 1.80 6.05
CA LEU A 179 13.44 0.58 5.73
C LEU A 179 12.69 -0.32 4.75
N GLN A 180 11.42 -0.56 5.03
CA GLN A 180 10.57 -1.44 4.23
C GLN A 180 10.41 -0.88 2.81
N MET A 181 10.16 0.42 2.68
CA MET A 181 10.02 1.06 1.38
C MET A 181 11.34 1.09 0.61
N ALA A 182 12.47 1.36 1.26
CA ALA A 182 13.78 1.31 0.60
C ALA A 182 14.07 -0.11 0.06
N ALA A 183 13.80 -1.15 0.85
CA ALA A 183 13.94 -2.54 0.42
C ALA A 183 13.03 -2.86 -0.77
N LEU A 184 11.76 -2.46 -0.71
CA LEU A 184 10.80 -2.65 -1.81
C LEU A 184 11.27 -1.97 -3.10
N LEU A 185 11.71 -0.70 -3.03
CA LEU A 185 12.14 0.05 -4.21
C LEU A 185 13.37 -0.59 -4.88
N ILE A 186 14.31 -1.11 -4.07
CA ILE A 186 15.47 -1.83 -4.60
C ILE A 186 15.04 -3.10 -5.32
N VAL A 187 14.21 -3.93 -4.68
CA VAL A 187 13.72 -5.18 -5.27
C VAL A 187 12.92 -4.89 -6.55
N LEU A 188 12.03 -3.91 -6.51
CA LEU A 188 11.22 -3.52 -7.66
C LEU A 188 12.10 -3.02 -8.82
N ALA A 189 13.12 -2.21 -8.53
CA ALA A 189 14.05 -1.73 -9.55
C ALA A 189 14.79 -2.91 -10.22
N VAL A 190 15.29 -3.87 -9.42
CA VAL A 190 15.95 -5.07 -9.94
C VAL A 190 14.99 -5.89 -10.82
N MET A 191 13.78 -6.17 -10.34
CA MET A 191 12.78 -6.93 -11.11
C MET A 191 12.40 -6.20 -12.41
N THR A 192 12.21 -4.89 -12.36
CA THR A 192 11.88 -4.08 -13.53
C THR A 192 13.01 -4.12 -14.57
N VAL A 193 14.27 -3.95 -14.15
CA VAL A 193 15.44 -4.04 -15.04
C VAL A 193 15.52 -5.44 -15.66
N GLN A 194 15.41 -6.49 -14.86
CA GLN A 194 15.44 -7.87 -15.38
C GLN A 194 14.35 -8.13 -16.42
N THR A 195 13.14 -7.62 -16.18
CA THR A 195 12.02 -7.77 -17.13
C THR A 195 12.27 -7.00 -18.42
N VAL A 196 12.67 -5.74 -18.33
CA VAL A 196 12.89 -4.86 -19.52
C VAL A 196 14.08 -5.34 -20.37
N THR A 197 15.10 -5.93 -19.75
CA THR A 197 16.25 -6.50 -20.47
C THR A 197 16.07 -7.98 -20.84
N GLY A 198 14.98 -8.59 -20.40
CA GLY A 198 14.68 -10.00 -20.67
C GLY A 198 14.13 -10.25 -22.09
N PRO A 199 14.17 -11.50 -22.56
CA PRO A 199 13.75 -11.88 -23.90
C PRO A 199 12.24 -11.76 -24.15
N PHE A 200 11.45 -11.71 -23.10
CA PHE A 200 9.98 -11.66 -23.15
C PHE A 200 9.40 -10.23 -23.15
N PHE A 201 10.26 -9.23 -23.16
CA PHE A 201 9.82 -7.82 -23.14
C PHE A 201 9.59 -7.31 -24.55
N ASP A 202 8.35 -6.98 -24.85
CA ASP A 202 7.94 -6.27 -26.09
C ASP A 202 7.12 -5.04 -25.73
N ALA A 203 7.70 -3.87 -25.87
CA ALA A 203 7.05 -2.59 -25.57
C ALA A 203 5.80 -2.35 -26.44
N THR A 204 5.82 -2.81 -27.71
CA THR A 204 4.68 -2.63 -28.62
C THR A 204 3.52 -3.52 -28.20
N ALA A 205 3.79 -4.77 -27.88
CA ALA A 205 2.80 -5.71 -27.37
C ALA A 205 2.22 -5.23 -26.03
N ILE A 206 3.05 -4.71 -25.11
CA ILE A 206 2.59 -4.16 -23.83
C ILE A 206 1.63 -3.00 -24.06
N LEU A 207 1.99 -2.01 -24.89
CA LEU A 207 1.13 -0.86 -25.16
C LEU A 207 -0.16 -1.25 -25.91
N GLY A 208 -0.10 -2.26 -26.75
CA GLY A 208 -1.23 -2.83 -27.47
C GLY A 208 -2.07 -3.84 -26.70
N SER A 209 -1.77 -4.13 -25.42
CA SER A 209 -2.40 -5.21 -24.65
C SER A 209 -3.88 -4.94 -24.29
N SER A 210 -4.42 -3.76 -24.54
CA SER A 210 -5.84 -3.41 -24.25
C SER A 210 -6.48 -2.64 -25.41
N PRO A 211 -6.64 -3.24 -26.58
CA PRO A 211 -7.11 -2.53 -27.77
C PRO A 211 -8.60 -2.18 -27.73
N ASP A 212 -9.40 -2.94 -26.97
CA ASP A 212 -10.85 -2.71 -26.87
C ASP A 212 -11.16 -1.72 -25.73
N LEU A 213 -11.66 -0.54 -26.10
CA LEU A 213 -12.07 0.52 -25.17
C LEU A 213 -13.29 0.14 -24.29
N ALA A 214 -14.07 -0.87 -24.69
CA ALA A 214 -15.16 -1.41 -23.88
C ALA A 214 -14.70 -2.46 -22.87
N SER A 215 -13.40 -2.80 -22.85
CA SER A 215 -12.87 -3.79 -21.92
C SER A 215 -13.01 -3.35 -20.47
N PRO A 216 -13.15 -4.31 -19.53
CA PRO A 216 -13.28 -3.99 -18.09
C PRO A 216 -12.16 -3.12 -17.53
N GLY A 217 -10.95 -3.19 -18.07
CA GLY A 217 -9.82 -2.37 -17.65
C GLY A 217 -10.07 -0.86 -17.83
N TRP A 218 -10.62 -0.43 -18.97
CA TRP A 218 -10.95 0.97 -19.21
C TRP A 218 -12.16 1.43 -18.39
N ILE A 219 -13.13 0.54 -18.16
CA ILE A 219 -14.26 0.83 -17.24
C ILE A 219 -13.74 1.04 -15.83
N LEU A 220 -12.82 0.20 -15.36
CA LEU A 220 -12.17 0.34 -14.05
C LEU A 220 -11.40 1.67 -13.94
N LEU A 221 -10.77 2.15 -15.02
CA LEU A 221 -10.09 3.44 -15.03
C LEU A 221 -11.07 4.60 -14.77
N LEU A 222 -12.25 4.57 -15.37
CA LEU A 222 -13.30 5.56 -15.10
C LEU A 222 -13.78 5.49 -13.65
N VAL A 223 -13.99 4.30 -13.12
CA VAL A 223 -14.36 4.09 -11.70
C VAL A 223 -13.28 4.64 -10.78
N ALA A 224 -12.01 4.35 -11.05
CA ALA A 224 -10.88 4.89 -10.28
C ALA A 224 -10.85 6.43 -10.32
N ALA A 225 -11.05 7.02 -11.50
CA ALA A 225 -11.09 8.47 -11.65
C ALA A 225 -12.21 9.13 -10.82
N LEU A 226 -13.37 8.50 -10.71
CA LEU A 226 -14.45 8.97 -9.83
C LEU A 226 -14.12 8.83 -8.34
N GLN A 227 -13.35 7.83 -7.95
CA GLN A 227 -12.99 7.56 -6.56
C GLN A 227 -11.85 8.43 -6.02
N ILE A 228 -11.04 9.06 -6.86
CA ILE A 228 -9.88 9.88 -6.47
C ILE A 228 -10.23 10.91 -5.39
N TRP A 229 -11.40 11.53 -5.44
CA TRP A 229 -11.84 12.54 -4.48
C TRP A 229 -12.41 11.96 -3.19
N SER A 230 -13.04 10.81 -3.26
CA SER A 230 -13.66 10.20 -2.08
C SER A 230 -12.68 9.38 -1.25
N TYR A 231 -11.68 8.78 -1.89
CA TYR A 231 -10.77 7.85 -1.26
C TYR A 231 -10.01 8.44 -0.06
N PRO A 232 -9.42 9.63 -0.12
CA PRO A 232 -8.73 10.23 1.03
C PRO A 232 -9.65 10.41 2.24
N LEU A 233 -10.93 10.69 2.03
CA LEU A 233 -11.87 10.97 3.11
C LEU A 233 -12.17 9.76 4.00
N HIS A 234 -11.97 8.55 3.49
CA HIS A 234 -12.16 7.32 4.26
C HIS A 234 -10.85 6.54 4.50
N ASP A 235 -9.69 7.15 4.18
CA ASP A 235 -8.37 6.62 4.51
C ASP A 235 -7.72 7.43 5.64
N PRO A 236 -7.93 7.04 6.91
CA PRO A 236 -7.37 7.77 8.05
C PRO A 236 -5.84 7.68 8.07
N VAL A 237 -5.26 6.57 7.59
CA VAL A 237 -3.80 6.35 7.68
C VAL A 237 -3.04 7.33 6.80
N MET A 238 -3.51 7.56 5.56
CA MET A 238 -2.96 8.58 4.68
C MET A 238 -3.22 9.98 5.23
N MET A 239 -4.46 10.26 5.65
CA MET A 239 -4.85 11.59 6.09
C MET A 239 -4.15 12.02 7.38
N ASP A 240 -3.97 11.12 8.36
CA ASP A 240 -3.29 11.43 9.62
C ASP A 240 -1.84 11.88 9.41
N ARG A 241 -1.15 11.33 8.42
CA ARG A 241 0.20 11.80 8.05
C ARG A 241 0.22 13.23 7.55
N GLY A 242 -0.88 13.74 7.02
CA GLY A 242 -1.06 15.14 6.65
C GLY A 242 -1.09 16.10 7.85
N PHE A 243 -1.22 15.60 9.08
CA PHE A 243 -1.28 16.42 10.29
C PHE A 243 0.02 16.43 11.10
N LEU A 244 1.12 15.84 10.59
CA LEU A 244 2.36 15.63 11.35
C LEU A 244 3.42 16.73 11.17
N ALA A 245 3.42 17.46 10.04
CA ALA A 245 4.47 18.41 9.68
C ALA A 245 3.91 19.77 9.29
N ASP A 246 4.77 20.74 8.99
CA ASP A 246 4.38 22.06 8.46
C ASP A 246 3.74 21.93 7.06
N ARG A 247 3.12 23.04 6.59
CA ARG A 247 2.37 23.07 5.32
C ARG A 247 3.19 22.69 4.11
N HIS A 248 4.42 23.20 4.02
CA HIS A 248 5.30 22.94 2.87
C HIS A 248 5.73 21.48 2.83
N THR A 249 6.22 20.97 3.95
CA THR A 249 6.64 19.56 4.10
C THR A 249 5.46 18.60 3.84
N THR A 250 4.29 18.90 4.39
CA THR A 250 3.08 18.09 4.16
C THR A 250 2.71 18.05 2.67
N ARG A 251 2.65 19.21 1.99
CA ARG A 251 2.31 19.27 0.57
C ARG A 251 3.30 18.47 -0.28
N LEU A 252 4.59 18.67 -0.07
CA LEU A 252 5.63 17.95 -0.82
C LEU A 252 5.59 16.45 -0.56
N SER A 253 5.34 16.04 0.70
CA SER A 253 5.26 14.61 1.03
C SER A 253 4.14 13.89 0.27
N PHE A 254 2.97 14.49 0.17
CA PHE A 254 1.86 13.94 -0.61
C PHE A 254 2.16 13.89 -2.12
N ILE A 255 2.72 14.96 -2.69
CA ILE A 255 3.04 15.03 -4.12
C ILE A 255 4.06 13.94 -4.47
N HIS A 256 5.14 13.83 -3.70
CA HIS A 256 6.20 12.84 -3.99
C HIS A 256 5.73 11.41 -3.69
N ALA A 257 4.94 11.19 -2.64
CA ALA A 257 4.34 9.90 -2.38
C ALA A 257 3.43 9.46 -3.54
N GLY A 258 2.63 10.38 -4.10
CA GLY A 258 1.77 10.09 -5.24
C GLY A 258 2.57 9.61 -6.46
N TRP A 259 3.61 10.35 -6.87
CA TRP A 259 4.42 9.95 -8.03
C TRP A 259 5.18 8.64 -7.82
N ILE A 260 5.80 8.45 -6.66
CA ILE A 260 6.52 7.22 -6.34
C ILE A 260 5.57 6.03 -6.36
N SER A 261 4.39 6.17 -5.75
CA SER A 261 3.40 5.10 -5.72
C SER A 261 2.88 4.75 -7.12
N ILE A 262 2.58 5.75 -7.96
CA ILE A 262 2.15 5.53 -9.35
C ILE A 262 3.23 4.75 -10.11
N LEU A 263 4.50 5.14 -10.01
CA LEU A 263 5.61 4.45 -10.67
C LEU A 263 5.75 2.99 -10.17
N CYS A 264 5.60 2.75 -8.87
CA CYS A 264 5.62 1.39 -8.33
C CYS A 264 4.50 0.53 -8.92
N ILE A 265 3.28 1.06 -8.98
CA ILE A 265 2.13 0.33 -9.52
C ILE A 265 2.28 0.08 -11.03
N LEU A 266 2.76 1.06 -11.79
CA LEU A 266 3.03 0.87 -13.22
C LEU A 266 4.09 -0.21 -13.45
N ALA A 267 5.16 -0.24 -12.64
CA ALA A 267 6.19 -1.26 -12.73
C ALA A 267 5.63 -2.67 -12.43
N PHE A 268 4.89 -2.84 -11.34
CA PHE A 268 4.27 -4.14 -11.01
C PHE A 268 3.20 -4.54 -12.02
N GLY A 269 2.40 -3.60 -12.50
CA GLY A 269 1.41 -3.86 -13.56
C GLY A 269 2.08 -4.32 -14.86
N MET A 270 3.22 -3.70 -15.23
CA MET A 270 4.01 -4.13 -16.38
C MET A 270 4.50 -5.57 -16.22
N LEU A 271 4.98 -5.97 -15.04
CA LEU A 271 5.35 -7.37 -14.77
C LEU A 271 4.16 -8.30 -15.03
N GLY A 272 2.97 -7.91 -14.60
CA GLY A 272 1.74 -8.64 -14.85
C GLY A 272 1.40 -8.73 -16.33
N ILE A 273 1.52 -7.63 -17.09
CA ILE A 273 1.27 -7.62 -18.55
C ILE A 273 2.23 -8.57 -19.26
N VAL A 274 3.54 -8.50 -18.96
CA VAL A 274 4.54 -9.37 -19.57
C VAL A 274 4.22 -10.84 -19.29
N ALA A 275 3.84 -11.18 -18.06
CA ALA A 275 3.40 -12.53 -17.71
C ALA A 275 2.15 -12.95 -18.49
N GLY A 276 1.16 -12.06 -18.64
CA GLY A 276 -0.06 -12.35 -19.40
C GLY A 276 0.15 -12.54 -20.89
N LEU A 277 1.04 -11.74 -21.49
CA LEU A 277 1.37 -11.84 -22.92
C LEU A 277 2.18 -13.11 -23.27
N ASN A 278 2.93 -13.65 -22.32
CA ASN A 278 3.79 -14.82 -22.50
C ASN A 278 3.22 -16.09 -21.84
N LYS A 279 1.92 -16.09 -21.53
CA LYS A 279 1.23 -17.27 -21.01
C LYS A 279 1.20 -18.37 -22.08
N GLU A 280 1.62 -19.57 -21.70
CA GLU A 280 1.45 -20.77 -22.53
C GLU A 280 0.08 -21.42 -22.28
N ASP A 281 -0.46 -22.10 -23.32
CA ASP A 281 -1.71 -22.86 -23.19
C ASP A 281 -1.50 -23.99 -22.16
N GLY A 282 -2.27 -23.94 -21.07
CA GLY A 282 -2.15 -24.91 -19.97
C GLY A 282 -1.46 -24.38 -18.71
N ASP A 283 -0.90 -23.16 -18.75
CA ASP A 283 -0.38 -22.54 -17.53
C ASP A 283 -1.51 -22.30 -16.50
N PRO A 284 -1.25 -22.60 -15.22
CA PRO A 284 -2.25 -22.37 -14.19
C PRO A 284 -2.62 -20.87 -14.12
N ASP A 285 -3.91 -20.61 -14.05
CA ASP A 285 -4.41 -19.26 -13.81
C ASP A 285 -3.89 -18.75 -12.45
N PRO A 286 -3.13 -17.65 -12.39
CA PRO A 286 -2.55 -17.15 -11.15
C PRO A 286 -3.60 -16.68 -10.12
N THR A 287 -4.87 -16.58 -10.49
CA THR A 287 -5.96 -16.27 -9.56
C THR A 287 -6.69 -17.50 -9.05
N ILE A 288 -6.52 -18.66 -9.70
CA ILE A 288 -7.06 -19.91 -9.18
C ILE A 288 -6.08 -20.41 -8.13
N TRP A 289 -6.29 -20.03 -6.91
CA TRP A 289 -5.68 -20.68 -5.76
C TRP A 289 -6.13 -22.14 -5.81
N ARG A 290 -5.19 -23.05 -6.04
CA ARG A 290 -5.48 -24.46 -6.02
C ARG A 290 -6.17 -24.81 -4.72
N THR A 291 -7.48 -24.99 -4.77
CA THR A 291 -8.16 -25.80 -3.79
C THR A 291 -7.61 -27.21 -4.04
N THR A 292 -6.76 -27.67 -3.13
CA THR A 292 -6.22 -29.02 -3.12
C THR A 292 -7.36 -29.99 -2.94
N ASP A 293 -7.93 -30.43 -4.04
CA ASP A 293 -8.79 -31.61 -4.09
C ASP A 293 -8.43 -32.47 -5.28
N ASP A 294 -7.12 -32.66 -5.47
CA ASP A 294 -6.58 -33.74 -6.30
C ASP A 294 -6.00 -34.82 -5.38
N THR A 295 -6.85 -35.38 -4.53
CA THR A 295 -6.65 -36.71 -4.01
C THR A 295 -7.48 -37.68 -4.85
N VAL A 296 -6.90 -38.20 -5.90
CA VAL A 296 -7.16 -39.56 -6.42
C VAL A 296 -5.83 -40.23 -6.64
#